data_cc362d512d78ccb5a9e221accc4478cd
#
_entry.id   cc362d512d78ccb5a9e221accc4478cd
#
_cell.length_a   1.000
_cell.length_b   1.000
_cell.length_c   1.000
_cell.angle_alpha   90.00
_cell.angle_beta   90.00
_cell.angle_gamma   90.00
#
_symmetry.space_group_name_H-M   'P 1'
#
loop_
_entity.id
_entity.type
_entity.pdbx_description
1 polymer ?
#
loop_
_entity_poly.entity_id
_entity_poly.type
_entity_poly.pdbx_seq_one_letter_code
_entity_poly.pdbx_strand_id
1 'polypeptide(L)'
;NRDTTWRYVLVVVAVALSLAAWFCTVFGVYATVNVTFESYLTASVWALLLVAAVLLYTSQHGLVPNCILLYPIFGASINLLLGSLTVRTQVPMFFDAVGTAIVAIIAGPVLGMATGLTTTVLGGAYFAYNLAFAPVGIFIGAAVGLLARRGVFNKLSWIIFSGLGIGIGSGVMSVYVLIFSFSGHPRKGPQNLTKFYEMIFQDERLAIILQGLTSDILDKVFTVLIACLVLRFMPKVIARHYTVTFNHE
;
A
#
# COMPACT_ATOMS: atom_id res chain seq x y z
N ASN A 1 -6.11 6.26 29.96
CA ASN A 1 -4.74 6.76 29.80
C ASN A 1 -4.67 7.83 28.71
N ARG A 2 -4.46 9.10 29.08
CA ARG A 2 -4.39 10.25 28.15
C ARG A 2 -3.38 10.02 27.02
N ASP A 3 -2.23 9.39 27.31
CA ASP A 3 -1.16 9.15 26.33
C ASP A 3 -1.54 8.14 25.23
N THR A 4 -2.47 7.26 25.46
CA THR A 4 -2.93 6.31 24.44
C THR A 4 -3.97 6.95 23.53
N THR A 5 -4.84 7.78 24.08
CA THR A 5 -5.95 8.39 23.33
C THR A 5 -5.47 9.36 22.26
N TRP A 6 -4.52 10.26 22.56
CA TRP A 6 -4.04 11.21 21.57
C TRP A 6 -3.32 10.54 20.38
N ARG A 7 -2.64 9.41 20.64
CA ARG A 7 -1.98 8.64 19.58
C ARG A 7 -2.98 8.02 18.61
N TYR A 8 -4.08 7.47 19.12
CA TYR A 8 -5.17 7.00 18.26
C TYR A 8 -5.78 8.15 17.46
N VAL A 9 -5.94 9.32 18.05
CA VAL A 9 -6.42 10.51 17.33
C VAL A 9 -5.47 10.86 16.18
N LEU A 10 -4.16 10.86 16.40
CA LEU A 10 -3.18 11.12 15.32
C LEU A 10 -3.32 10.13 14.17
N VAL A 11 -3.47 8.83 14.47
CA VAL A 11 -3.65 7.80 13.44
C VAL A 11 -4.95 8.02 12.67
N VAL A 12 -6.06 8.28 13.36
CA VAL A 12 -7.36 8.56 12.73
C VAL A 12 -7.29 9.79 11.83
N VAL A 13 -6.67 10.87 12.32
CA VAL A 13 -6.48 12.09 11.53
C VAL A 13 -5.60 11.82 10.31
N ALA A 14 -4.52 11.07 10.45
CA ALA A 14 -3.65 10.72 9.32
C ALA A 14 -4.42 9.93 8.23
N VAL A 15 -5.24 8.98 8.63
CA VAL A 15 -6.10 8.23 7.69
C VAL A 15 -7.11 9.17 7.03
N ALA A 16 -7.76 10.05 7.80
CA ALA A 16 -8.72 11.01 7.26
C ALA A 16 -8.08 11.98 6.25
N LEU A 17 -6.86 12.49 6.54
CA LEU A 17 -6.10 13.32 5.60
C LEU A 17 -5.74 12.59 4.32
N SER A 18 -5.38 11.32 4.42
CA SER A 18 -5.06 10.49 3.25
C SER A 18 -6.30 10.21 2.39
N LEU A 19 -7.47 10.01 3.03
CA LEU A 19 -8.75 9.90 2.32
C LEU A 19 -9.16 11.25 1.69
N ALA A 20 -8.92 12.36 2.36
CA ALA A 20 -9.16 13.69 1.79
C ALA A 20 -8.26 13.94 0.57
N ALA A 21 -6.97 13.59 0.65
CA ALA A 21 -6.05 13.66 -0.49
C ALA A 21 -6.52 12.79 -1.66
N TRP A 22 -6.97 11.56 -1.36
CA TRP A 22 -7.55 10.66 -2.36
C TRP A 22 -8.79 11.26 -3.01
N PHE A 23 -9.69 11.80 -2.21
CA PHE A 23 -10.91 12.46 -2.69
C PHE A 23 -10.56 13.64 -3.61
N CYS A 24 -9.61 14.49 -3.22
CA CYS A 24 -9.12 15.58 -4.04
C CYS A 24 -8.53 15.07 -5.37
N THR A 25 -7.81 13.95 -5.36
CA THR A 25 -7.21 13.39 -6.57
C THR A 25 -8.27 12.80 -7.49
N VAL A 26 -9.21 12.02 -6.94
CA VAL A 26 -10.24 11.33 -7.72
C VAL A 26 -11.23 12.30 -8.32
N PHE A 27 -11.72 13.27 -7.56
CA PHE A 27 -12.76 14.20 -8.00
C PHE A 27 -12.20 15.48 -8.62
N GLY A 28 -10.99 15.89 -8.23
CA GLY A 28 -10.33 17.07 -8.79
C GLY A 28 -9.90 16.88 -10.24
N VAL A 29 -9.41 15.72 -10.61
CA VAL A 29 -9.05 15.41 -12.01
C VAL A 29 -10.28 15.39 -12.92
N TYR A 30 -11.44 14.98 -12.41
CA TYR A 30 -12.68 14.98 -13.18
C TYR A 30 -13.25 16.39 -13.43
N ALA A 31 -12.98 17.35 -12.53
CA ALA A 31 -13.49 18.72 -12.63
C ALA A 31 -12.63 19.64 -13.52
N THR A 32 -11.43 19.21 -13.92
CA THR A 32 -10.45 20.13 -14.52
C THR A 32 -9.88 19.62 -15.84
N VAL A 33 -10.62 19.81 -16.89
CA VAL A 33 -10.09 19.89 -18.27
C VAL A 33 -9.30 21.20 -18.49
N ASN A 34 -9.19 22.08 -17.49
CA ASN A 34 -8.54 23.37 -17.57
C ASN A 34 -7.26 23.45 -16.72
N VAL A 35 -6.16 23.65 -17.40
CA VAL A 35 -4.73 23.54 -17.09
C VAL A 35 -4.21 24.30 -15.85
N THR A 36 -4.95 25.22 -15.25
CA THR A 36 -4.46 26.09 -14.16
C THR A 36 -4.70 25.58 -12.76
N PHE A 37 -5.58 24.60 -12.58
CA PHE A 37 -5.94 24.05 -11.29
C PHE A 37 -4.99 22.91 -10.81
N GLU A 38 -4.23 22.31 -11.73
CA GLU A 38 -3.37 21.15 -11.42
C GLU A 38 -2.29 21.45 -10.38
N SER A 39 -1.67 22.63 -10.41
CA SER A 39 -0.56 22.93 -9.50
C SER A 39 -0.99 23.08 -8.03
N TYR A 40 -2.08 23.80 -7.77
CA TYR A 40 -2.57 24.01 -6.40
C TYR A 40 -3.17 22.72 -5.81
N LEU A 41 -3.90 21.95 -6.61
CA LEU A 41 -4.48 20.69 -6.18
C LEU A 41 -3.37 19.67 -5.88
N THR A 42 -2.40 19.55 -6.76
CA THR A 42 -1.24 18.67 -6.56
C THR A 42 -0.46 19.05 -5.31
N ALA A 43 -0.20 20.34 -5.10
CA ALA A 43 0.46 20.83 -3.89
C ALA A 43 -0.35 20.53 -2.61
N SER A 44 -1.68 20.68 -2.67
CA SER A 44 -2.56 20.33 -1.53
C SER A 44 -2.52 18.85 -1.23
N VAL A 45 -2.55 17.97 -2.25
CA VAL A 45 -2.44 16.53 -2.08
C VAL A 45 -1.10 16.15 -1.42
N TRP A 46 0.00 16.72 -1.89
CA TRP A 46 1.31 16.54 -1.28
C TRP A 46 1.32 16.97 0.19
N ALA A 47 0.80 18.16 0.50
CA ALA A 47 0.75 18.68 1.86
C ALA A 47 -0.05 17.77 2.79
N LEU A 48 -1.24 17.32 2.36
CA LEU A 48 -2.08 16.40 3.13
C LEU A 48 -1.37 15.08 3.43
N LEU A 49 -0.70 14.48 2.43
CA LEU A 49 -0.02 13.20 2.59
C LEU A 49 1.25 13.33 3.44
N LEU A 50 2.02 14.42 3.31
CA LEU A 50 3.18 14.69 4.16
C LEU A 50 2.76 14.89 5.62
N VAL A 51 1.71 15.67 5.88
CA VAL A 51 1.17 15.81 7.24
C VAL A 51 0.69 14.48 7.78
N ALA A 52 -0.03 13.68 6.98
CA ALA A 52 -0.46 12.34 7.38
C ALA A 52 0.73 11.43 7.74
N ALA A 53 1.80 11.47 6.97
CA ALA A 53 3.02 10.71 7.27
C ALA A 53 3.63 11.15 8.61
N VAL A 54 3.81 12.45 8.82
CA VAL A 54 4.33 13.00 10.10
C VAL A 54 3.46 12.56 11.28
N LEU A 55 2.14 12.58 11.15
CA LEU A 55 1.21 12.14 12.20
C LEU A 55 1.37 10.65 12.52
N LEU A 56 1.53 9.78 11.52
CA LEU A 56 1.78 8.35 11.74
C LEU A 56 3.11 8.12 12.46
N TYR A 57 4.18 8.78 12.05
CA TYR A 57 5.48 8.68 12.71
C TYR A 57 5.43 9.21 14.16
N THR A 58 4.82 10.37 14.39
CA THR A 58 4.72 10.96 15.73
C THR A 58 3.85 10.12 16.66
N SER A 59 2.83 9.44 16.15
CA SER A 59 2.02 8.52 16.95
C SER A 59 2.83 7.36 17.53
N GLN A 60 3.93 6.96 16.88
CA GLN A 60 4.81 5.86 17.31
C GLN A 60 6.05 6.33 18.08
N HIS A 61 6.36 7.63 18.04
CA HIS A 61 7.50 8.18 18.75
C HIS A 61 7.39 7.92 20.25
N GLY A 62 8.47 7.39 20.85
CA GLY A 62 8.51 7.00 22.26
C GLY A 62 7.77 5.69 22.61
N LEU A 63 7.06 5.04 21.66
CA LEU A 63 6.54 3.68 21.84
C LEU A 63 7.50 2.61 21.35
N VAL A 64 8.24 2.93 20.31
CA VAL A 64 9.23 2.05 19.69
C VAL A 64 10.60 2.73 19.70
N PRO A 65 11.71 1.96 19.73
CA PRO A 65 13.04 2.49 19.56
C PRO A 65 13.17 3.30 18.26
N ASN A 66 13.98 4.36 18.27
CA ASN A 66 14.15 5.25 17.12
C ASN A 66 14.63 4.52 15.85
N CYS A 67 15.41 3.43 15.99
CA CYS A 67 15.82 2.61 14.85
C CYS A 67 14.63 1.95 14.13
N ILE A 68 13.56 1.61 14.85
CA ILE A 68 12.35 1.02 14.27
C ILE A 68 11.53 2.05 13.50
N LEU A 69 11.62 3.33 13.87
CA LEU A 69 11.00 4.43 13.13
C LEU A 69 11.60 4.60 11.71
N LEU A 70 12.78 4.04 11.44
CA LEU A 70 13.37 4.03 10.09
C LEU A 70 12.85 2.90 9.20
N TYR A 71 12.21 1.87 9.77
CA TYR A 71 11.69 0.73 9.00
C TYR A 71 10.75 1.11 7.87
N PRO A 72 9.84 2.08 8.01
CA PRO A 72 9.01 2.52 6.91
C PRO A 72 9.80 3.04 5.70
N ILE A 73 10.93 3.70 5.91
CA ILE A 73 11.78 4.19 4.81
C ILE A 73 12.44 3.01 4.09
N PHE A 74 13.00 2.05 4.83
CA PHE A 74 13.58 0.84 4.25
C PHE A 74 12.54 0.00 3.51
N GLY A 75 11.35 -0.19 4.11
CA GLY A 75 10.25 -0.90 3.48
C GLY A 75 9.78 -0.22 2.20
N ALA A 76 9.65 1.11 2.21
CA ALA A 76 9.32 1.88 1.02
C ALA A 76 10.38 1.75 -0.08
N SER A 77 11.67 1.73 0.28
CA SER A 77 12.75 1.52 -0.69
C SER A 77 12.67 0.15 -1.35
N ILE A 78 12.36 -0.91 -0.58
CA ILE A 78 12.11 -2.26 -1.12
C ILE A 78 10.93 -2.23 -2.09
N ASN A 79 9.83 -1.60 -1.71
CA ASN A 79 8.64 -1.49 -2.56
C ASN A 79 8.94 -0.80 -3.89
N LEU A 80 9.64 0.34 -3.86
CA LEU A 80 10.00 1.09 -5.07
C LEU A 80 10.96 0.29 -5.96
N LEU A 81 11.92 -0.41 -5.36
CA LEU A 81 12.85 -1.26 -6.11
C LEU A 81 12.12 -2.39 -6.80
N LEU A 82 11.32 -3.18 -6.06
CA LEU A 82 10.57 -4.30 -6.61
C LEU A 82 9.54 -3.84 -7.64
N GLY A 83 8.79 -2.77 -7.36
CA GLY A 83 7.86 -2.18 -8.31
C GLY A 83 8.53 -1.71 -9.61
N SER A 84 9.73 -1.15 -9.54
CA SER A 84 10.49 -0.75 -10.73
C SER A 84 10.96 -1.94 -11.57
N LEU A 85 11.29 -3.07 -10.92
CA LEU A 85 11.68 -4.30 -11.59
C LEU A 85 10.50 -4.95 -12.32
N THR A 86 9.31 -4.97 -11.70
CA THR A 86 8.11 -5.56 -12.32
C THR A 86 7.66 -4.79 -13.57
N VAL A 87 7.77 -3.46 -13.55
CA VAL A 87 7.50 -2.64 -14.74
C VAL A 87 8.41 -3.01 -15.91
N ARG A 88 9.69 -3.33 -15.63
CA ARG A 88 10.66 -3.70 -16.67
C ARG A 88 10.43 -5.13 -17.20
N THR A 89 10.04 -6.05 -16.34
CA THR A 89 9.86 -7.48 -16.68
C THR A 89 8.46 -7.80 -17.19
N GLN A 90 7.52 -6.85 -17.14
CA GLN A 90 6.11 -7.01 -17.54
C GLN A 90 5.40 -8.18 -16.86
N VAL A 91 5.83 -8.56 -15.66
CA VAL A 91 5.15 -9.54 -14.83
C VAL A 91 3.79 -8.98 -14.42
N PRO A 92 2.69 -9.76 -14.46
CA PRO A 92 1.33 -9.29 -14.14
C PRO A 92 1.10 -9.09 -12.63
N MET A 93 2.10 -8.62 -11.92
CA MET A 93 2.11 -8.32 -10.48
C MET A 93 2.91 -7.05 -10.24
N PHE A 94 2.64 -6.37 -9.13
CA PHE A 94 3.29 -5.09 -8.84
C PHE A 94 4.46 -5.22 -7.87
N PHE A 95 4.38 -6.12 -6.88
CA PHE A 95 5.33 -6.32 -5.78
C PHE A 95 5.70 -5.02 -5.03
N ASP A 96 4.84 -4.04 -5.12
CA ASP A 96 5.02 -2.70 -4.58
C ASP A 96 4.62 -2.56 -3.10
N ALA A 97 4.25 -3.66 -2.46
CA ALA A 97 3.82 -3.71 -1.07
C ALA A 97 4.56 -4.75 -0.21
N VAL A 98 5.59 -5.41 -0.74
CA VAL A 98 6.37 -6.42 0.00
C VAL A 98 7.05 -5.82 1.24
N GLY A 99 7.71 -4.68 1.09
CA GLY A 99 8.31 -3.96 2.20
C GLY A 99 7.27 -3.46 3.22
N THR A 100 6.08 -3.04 2.75
CA THR A 100 4.95 -2.69 3.61
C THR A 100 4.51 -3.89 4.45
N ALA A 101 4.37 -5.07 3.83
CA ALA A 101 3.98 -6.29 4.53
C ALA A 101 5.05 -6.71 5.56
N ILE A 102 6.33 -6.68 5.21
CA ILE A 102 7.43 -6.98 6.12
C ILE A 102 7.38 -6.07 7.35
N VAL A 103 7.33 -4.75 7.14
CA VAL A 103 7.30 -3.77 8.24
C VAL A 103 6.03 -3.92 9.08
N ALA A 104 4.88 -4.15 8.45
CA ALA A 104 3.61 -4.34 9.16
C ALA A 104 3.64 -5.58 10.08
N ILE A 105 4.27 -6.68 9.63
CA ILE A 105 4.42 -7.89 10.45
C ILE A 105 5.39 -7.65 11.61
N ILE A 106 6.52 -6.99 11.38
CA ILE A 106 7.57 -6.74 12.37
C ILE A 106 7.14 -5.70 13.41
N ALA A 107 6.69 -4.55 12.93
CA ALA A 107 6.54 -3.34 13.73
C ALA A 107 5.06 -2.94 13.95
N GLY A 108 4.15 -3.72 13.40
CA GLY A 108 2.71 -3.56 13.59
C GLY A 108 2.00 -2.63 12.59
N PRO A 109 0.67 -2.50 12.73
CA PRO A 109 -0.16 -1.89 11.70
C PRO A 109 0.14 -0.42 11.44
N VAL A 110 0.49 0.36 12.46
CA VAL A 110 0.71 1.81 12.27
C VAL A 110 1.99 2.07 11.47
N LEU A 111 3.09 1.34 11.76
CA LEU A 111 4.31 1.46 10.96
C LEU A 111 4.15 0.81 9.57
N GLY A 112 3.30 -0.21 9.44
CA GLY A 112 2.86 -0.71 8.14
C GLY A 112 2.14 0.36 7.32
N MET A 113 1.17 1.07 7.91
CA MET A 113 0.51 2.22 7.28
C MET A 113 1.49 3.30 6.88
N ALA A 114 2.42 3.64 7.78
CA ALA A 114 3.47 4.62 7.50
C ALA A 114 4.35 4.18 6.32
N THR A 115 4.66 2.87 6.20
CA THR A 115 5.44 2.33 5.07
C THR A 115 4.68 2.49 3.76
N GLY A 116 3.41 2.09 3.70
CA GLY A 116 2.58 2.24 2.52
C GLY A 116 2.45 3.70 2.07
N LEU A 117 2.22 4.60 3.02
CA LEU A 117 2.16 6.04 2.76
C LEU A 117 3.52 6.60 2.29
N THR A 118 4.62 6.24 2.96
CA THR A 118 5.97 6.67 2.55
C THR A 118 6.31 6.17 1.14
N THR A 119 5.95 4.93 0.80
CA THR A 119 6.11 4.38 -0.57
C THR A 119 5.41 5.26 -1.58
N THR A 120 4.17 5.64 -1.29
CA THR A 120 3.34 6.46 -2.19
C THR A 120 3.90 7.87 -2.34
N VAL A 121 4.32 8.49 -1.24
CA VAL A 121 4.92 9.82 -1.24
C VAL A 121 6.25 9.81 -2.03
N LEU A 122 7.15 8.88 -1.74
CA LEU A 122 8.41 8.77 -2.49
C LEU A 122 8.18 8.42 -3.97
N GLY A 123 7.24 7.50 -4.25
CA GLY A 123 6.84 7.18 -5.62
C GLY A 123 6.20 8.35 -6.35
N GLY A 124 5.52 9.23 -5.63
CA GLY A 124 4.93 10.47 -6.15
C GLY A 124 5.96 11.45 -6.68
N ALA A 125 7.18 11.45 -6.12
CA ALA A 125 8.28 12.28 -6.62
C ALA A 125 8.75 11.88 -8.02
N TYR A 126 8.57 10.61 -8.39
CA TYR A 126 8.86 10.13 -9.74
C TYR A 126 7.66 10.27 -10.67
N PHE A 127 6.47 9.96 -10.14
CA PHE A 127 5.22 10.01 -10.89
C PHE A 127 4.08 10.46 -9.97
N ALA A 128 3.62 11.70 -10.12
CA ALA A 128 2.62 12.33 -9.25
C ALA A 128 1.33 11.50 -9.08
N TYR A 129 0.95 10.72 -10.08
CA TYR A 129 -0.22 9.85 -10.01
C TYR A 129 -0.12 8.76 -8.91
N ASN A 130 1.09 8.42 -8.42
CA ASN A 130 1.24 7.48 -7.30
C ASN A 130 0.53 7.98 -6.05
N LEU A 131 0.43 9.30 -5.87
CA LEU A 131 -0.21 9.90 -4.70
C LEU A 131 -1.67 9.45 -4.53
N ALA A 132 -2.36 9.16 -5.61
CA ALA A 132 -3.73 8.65 -5.59
C ALA A 132 -3.86 7.26 -4.92
N PHE A 133 -2.78 6.51 -4.82
CA PHE A 133 -2.78 5.18 -4.18
C PHE A 133 -2.41 5.21 -2.69
N ALA A 134 -2.29 6.38 -2.06
CA ALA A 134 -1.97 6.49 -0.64
C ALA A 134 -2.91 5.72 0.28
N PRO A 135 -4.25 5.79 0.13
CA PRO A 135 -5.16 5.00 0.95
C PRO A 135 -5.01 3.48 0.75
N VAL A 136 -4.64 3.05 -0.46
CA VAL A 136 -4.39 1.64 -0.76
C VAL A 136 -3.18 1.13 0.04
N GLY A 137 -2.07 1.89 0.03
CA GLY A 137 -0.87 1.56 0.81
C GLY A 137 -1.14 1.53 2.32
N ILE A 138 -1.91 2.49 2.83
CA ILE A 138 -2.35 2.55 4.24
C ILE A 138 -3.21 1.33 4.56
N PHE A 139 -4.18 0.99 3.72
CA PHE A 139 -5.05 -0.18 3.90
C PHE A 139 -4.24 -1.47 3.98
N ILE A 140 -3.31 -1.70 3.05
CA ILE A 140 -2.45 -2.89 3.04
C ILE A 140 -1.64 -2.97 4.34
N GLY A 141 -0.97 -1.89 4.74
CA GLY A 141 -0.18 -1.85 5.96
C GLY A 141 -1.00 -2.11 7.22
N ALA A 142 -2.19 -1.51 7.32
CA ALA A 142 -3.13 -1.75 8.41
C ALA A 142 -3.60 -3.21 8.45
N ALA A 143 -4.08 -3.73 7.32
CA ALA A 143 -4.65 -5.07 7.21
C ALA A 143 -3.60 -6.15 7.55
N VAL A 144 -2.42 -6.10 6.93
CA VAL A 144 -1.33 -7.04 7.21
C VAL A 144 -0.93 -6.98 8.68
N GLY A 145 -0.73 -5.78 9.23
CA GLY A 145 -0.30 -5.62 10.62
C GLY A 145 -1.35 -6.07 11.65
N LEU A 146 -2.64 -5.87 11.37
CA LEU A 146 -3.72 -6.36 12.23
C LEU A 146 -3.86 -7.88 12.18
N LEU A 147 -3.75 -8.49 11.00
CA LEU A 147 -3.77 -9.93 10.81
C LEU A 147 -2.55 -10.60 11.46
N ALA A 148 -1.36 -9.98 11.34
CA ALA A 148 -0.14 -10.43 11.99
C ALA A 148 -0.30 -10.48 13.52
N ARG A 149 -0.85 -9.42 14.12
CA ARG A 149 -1.13 -9.36 15.57
C ARG A 149 -2.11 -10.44 16.06
N ARG A 150 -2.96 -10.94 15.18
CA ARG A 150 -3.90 -12.05 15.48
C ARG A 150 -3.30 -13.43 15.23
N GLY A 151 -2.01 -13.52 14.86
CA GLY A 151 -1.33 -14.78 14.58
C GLY A 151 -1.82 -15.51 13.32
N VAL A 152 -2.49 -14.81 12.41
CA VAL A 152 -3.08 -15.39 11.19
C VAL A 152 -2.00 -16.00 10.29
N PHE A 153 -0.79 -15.46 10.30
CA PHE A 153 0.31 -15.90 9.42
C PHE A 153 1.07 -17.14 9.89
N ASN A 154 0.59 -17.83 10.92
CA ASN A 154 1.19 -19.09 11.40
C ASN A 154 0.87 -20.30 10.51
N LYS A 155 -0.18 -20.24 9.69
CA LYS A 155 -0.62 -21.32 8.81
C LYS A 155 -0.66 -20.86 7.36
N LEU A 156 -0.13 -21.68 6.44
CA LEU A 156 -0.08 -21.35 5.01
C LEU A 156 -1.47 -21.05 4.41
N SER A 157 -2.48 -21.82 4.80
CA SER A 157 -3.86 -21.57 4.34
C SER A 157 -4.35 -20.17 4.70
N TRP A 158 -4.10 -19.74 5.94
CA TRP A 158 -4.49 -18.41 6.40
C TRP A 158 -3.67 -17.29 5.75
N ILE A 159 -2.41 -17.53 5.40
CA ILE A 159 -1.58 -16.59 4.62
C ILE A 159 -2.24 -16.36 3.25
N ILE A 160 -2.64 -17.44 2.57
CA ILE A 160 -3.29 -17.36 1.25
C ILE A 160 -4.64 -16.63 1.35
N PHE A 161 -5.51 -17.03 2.29
CA PHE A 161 -6.81 -16.37 2.48
C PHE A 161 -6.68 -14.90 2.85
N SER A 162 -5.69 -14.55 3.67
CA SER A 162 -5.39 -13.15 4.01
C SER A 162 -4.93 -12.37 2.79
N GLY A 163 -4.03 -12.95 1.99
CA GLY A 163 -3.57 -12.35 0.74
C GLY A 163 -4.72 -12.11 -0.24
N LEU A 164 -5.64 -13.08 -0.39
CA LEU A 164 -6.85 -12.95 -1.20
C LEU A 164 -7.73 -11.79 -0.70
N GLY A 165 -8.03 -11.75 0.60
CA GLY A 165 -8.86 -10.69 1.19
C GLY A 165 -8.24 -9.30 1.04
N ILE A 166 -6.93 -9.17 1.29
CA ILE A 166 -6.19 -7.93 1.11
C ILE A 166 -6.17 -7.54 -0.36
N GLY A 167 -5.95 -8.50 -1.26
CA GLY A 167 -5.92 -8.29 -2.70
C GLY A 167 -7.26 -7.83 -3.27
N ILE A 168 -8.37 -8.39 -2.81
CA ILE A 168 -9.71 -7.93 -3.18
C ILE A 168 -9.92 -6.49 -2.69
N GLY A 169 -9.62 -6.20 -1.43
CA GLY A 169 -9.80 -4.87 -0.87
C GLY A 169 -8.93 -3.81 -1.56
N SER A 170 -7.63 -4.09 -1.73
CA SER A 170 -6.72 -3.18 -2.44
C SER A 170 -7.09 -3.04 -3.91
N GLY A 171 -7.48 -4.13 -4.57
CA GLY A 171 -7.86 -4.14 -5.97
C GLY A 171 -9.11 -3.29 -6.25
N VAL A 172 -10.15 -3.40 -5.42
CA VAL A 172 -11.33 -2.53 -5.53
C VAL A 172 -10.94 -1.06 -5.38
N MET A 173 -10.11 -0.71 -4.38
CA MET A 173 -9.65 0.66 -4.19
C MET A 173 -8.79 1.15 -5.37
N SER A 174 -7.89 0.30 -5.88
CA SER A 174 -7.02 0.61 -7.03
C SER A 174 -7.81 0.81 -8.32
N VAL A 175 -8.80 -0.04 -8.58
CA VAL A 175 -9.69 0.09 -9.74
C VAL A 175 -10.46 1.40 -9.70
N TYR A 176 -10.92 1.82 -8.51
CA TYR A 176 -11.58 3.12 -8.34
C TYR A 176 -10.67 4.28 -8.76
N VAL A 177 -9.39 4.24 -8.33
CA VAL A 177 -8.39 5.23 -8.75
C VAL A 177 -8.19 5.19 -10.27
N LEU A 178 -8.09 4.00 -10.87
CA LEU A 178 -7.90 3.85 -12.31
C LEU A 178 -9.06 4.45 -13.12
N ILE A 179 -10.30 4.16 -12.74
CA ILE A 179 -11.48 4.64 -13.45
C ILE A 179 -11.61 6.15 -13.35
N PHE A 180 -11.49 6.69 -12.13
CA PHE A 180 -11.80 8.10 -11.87
C PHE A 180 -10.62 9.04 -12.10
N SER A 181 -9.39 8.63 -11.83
CA SER A 181 -8.22 9.50 -11.98
C SER A 181 -7.56 9.40 -13.35
N PHE A 182 -7.74 8.30 -14.09
CA PHE A 182 -7.05 8.06 -15.34
C PHE A 182 -7.99 7.87 -16.54
N SER A 183 -9.27 8.20 -16.40
CA SER A 183 -10.27 8.08 -17.48
C SER A 183 -10.29 6.67 -18.12
N GLY A 184 -9.96 5.66 -17.32
CA GLY A 184 -9.90 4.27 -17.79
C GLY A 184 -8.66 3.91 -18.63
N HIS A 185 -7.72 4.83 -18.81
CA HIS A 185 -6.48 4.49 -19.54
C HIS A 185 -5.52 3.73 -18.60
N PRO A 186 -5.18 2.46 -18.91
CA PRO A 186 -4.29 1.70 -18.07
C PRO A 186 -2.90 2.34 -18.08
N ARG A 187 -2.36 2.52 -16.90
CA ARG A 187 -0.92 2.67 -16.74
C ARG A 187 -0.20 1.55 -17.47
N LYS A 188 1.07 1.76 -17.81
CA LYS A 188 2.00 0.71 -18.23
C LYS A 188 2.07 -0.38 -17.15
N GLY A 189 1.02 -1.15 -17.05
CA GLY A 189 0.86 -2.36 -16.27
C GLY A 189 1.00 -3.57 -17.19
N PRO A 190 0.57 -4.74 -16.75
CA PRO A 190 0.62 -5.96 -17.55
C PRO A 190 -0.35 -5.88 -18.74
N GLN A 191 0.05 -5.15 -19.77
CA GLN A 191 -0.73 -4.92 -20.99
C GLN A 191 -1.20 -6.22 -21.64
N ASN A 192 -0.43 -7.30 -21.46
CA ASN A 192 -0.80 -8.60 -21.99
C ASN A 192 -2.09 -9.14 -21.36
N LEU A 193 -2.28 -8.92 -20.05
CA LEU A 193 -3.48 -9.36 -19.34
C LEU A 193 -4.69 -8.50 -19.70
N THR A 194 -4.49 -7.19 -19.88
CA THR A 194 -5.54 -6.29 -20.36
C THR A 194 -6.00 -6.69 -21.75
N LYS A 195 -5.06 -6.91 -22.69
CA LYS A 195 -5.38 -7.38 -24.05
C LYS A 195 -6.11 -8.73 -24.05
N PHE A 196 -5.73 -9.64 -23.16
CA PHE A 196 -6.41 -10.94 -23.00
C PHE A 196 -7.87 -10.75 -22.61
N TYR A 197 -8.17 -9.90 -21.61
CA TYR A 197 -9.54 -9.62 -21.22
C TYR A 197 -10.33 -8.85 -22.30
N GLU A 198 -9.69 -7.90 -22.97
CA GLU A 198 -10.29 -7.14 -24.07
C GLU A 198 -10.69 -8.06 -25.24
N MET A 199 -9.86 -9.05 -25.56
CA MET A 199 -10.16 -10.04 -26.59
C MET A 199 -11.39 -10.91 -26.23
N ILE A 200 -11.59 -11.21 -24.95
CA ILE A 200 -12.70 -12.05 -24.48
C ILE A 200 -13.99 -11.24 -24.38
N PHE A 201 -13.94 -10.07 -23.76
CA PHE A 201 -15.14 -9.31 -23.39
C PHE A 201 -15.48 -8.19 -24.38
N GLN A 202 -14.58 -7.84 -25.30
CA GLN A 202 -14.73 -6.76 -26.28
C GLN A 202 -15.11 -5.40 -25.65
N ASP A 203 -14.72 -5.20 -24.39
CA ASP A 203 -14.96 -3.99 -23.60
C ASP A 203 -13.66 -3.61 -22.88
N GLU A 204 -13.08 -2.48 -23.30
CA GLU A 204 -11.81 -1.96 -22.77
C GLU A 204 -11.93 -1.64 -21.27
N ARG A 205 -13.05 -1.05 -20.83
CA ARG A 205 -13.24 -0.68 -19.41
C ARG A 205 -13.33 -1.92 -18.53
N LEU A 206 -14.10 -2.90 -18.95
CA LEU A 206 -14.22 -4.17 -18.24
C LEU A 206 -12.88 -4.91 -18.22
N ALA A 207 -12.12 -4.89 -19.31
CA ALA A 207 -10.78 -5.49 -19.37
C ALA A 207 -9.81 -4.86 -18.36
N ILE A 208 -9.82 -3.52 -18.22
CA ILE A 208 -9.00 -2.79 -17.24
C ILE A 208 -9.40 -3.15 -15.81
N ILE A 209 -10.69 -3.20 -15.50
CA ILE A 209 -11.20 -3.57 -14.17
C ILE A 209 -10.77 -4.99 -13.81
N LEU A 210 -10.98 -5.94 -14.71
CA LEU A 210 -10.64 -7.35 -14.49
C LEU A 210 -9.12 -7.54 -14.35
N GLN A 211 -8.34 -6.86 -15.19
CA GLN A 211 -6.87 -6.86 -15.07
C GLN A 211 -6.42 -6.32 -13.73
N GLY A 212 -6.93 -5.16 -13.30
CA GLY A 212 -6.58 -4.55 -12.03
C GLY A 212 -6.89 -5.47 -10.85
N LEU A 213 -8.12 -5.99 -10.78
CA LEU A 213 -8.53 -6.92 -9.72
C LEU A 213 -7.69 -8.19 -9.72
N THR A 214 -7.50 -8.83 -10.88
CA THR A 214 -6.72 -10.08 -10.97
C THR A 214 -5.27 -9.86 -10.56
N SER A 215 -4.65 -8.80 -11.05
CA SER A 215 -3.26 -8.46 -10.71
C SER A 215 -3.09 -8.15 -9.23
N ASP A 216 -3.99 -7.36 -8.63
CA ASP A 216 -3.91 -7.02 -7.21
C ASP A 216 -4.12 -8.25 -6.31
N ILE A 217 -5.08 -9.11 -6.64
CA ILE A 217 -5.34 -10.33 -5.87
C ILE A 217 -4.11 -11.24 -5.88
N LEU A 218 -3.55 -11.53 -7.05
CA LEU A 218 -2.35 -12.35 -7.17
C LEU A 218 -1.16 -11.70 -6.47
N ASP A 219 -0.96 -10.42 -6.71
CA ASP A 219 0.13 -9.65 -6.12
C ASP A 219 0.11 -9.69 -4.58
N LYS A 220 -1.04 -9.51 -3.94
CA LYS A 220 -1.11 -9.47 -2.48
C LYS A 220 -0.96 -10.86 -1.85
N VAL A 221 -1.41 -11.93 -2.52
CA VAL A 221 -1.10 -13.31 -2.09
C VAL A 221 0.41 -13.54 -2.09
N PHE A 222 1.10 -13.23 -3.20
CA PHE A 222 2.55 -13.38 -3.27
C PHE A 222 3.30 -12.41 -2.35
N THR A 223 2.83 -11.18 -2.21
CA THR A 223 3.40 -10.18 -1.29
C THR A 223 3.43 -10.71 0.15
N VAL A 224 2.31 -11.23 0.65
CA VAL A 224 2.25 -11.76 2.03
C VAL A 224 3.08 -13.04 2.16
N LEU A 225 3.05 -13.93 1.16
CA LEU A 225 3.88 -15.13 1.14
C LEU A 225 5.37 -14.80 1.18
N ILE A 226 5.84 -13.88 0.34
CA ILE A 226 7.24 -13.43 0.30
C ILE A 226 7.62 -12.79 1.62
N ALA A 227 6.77 -11.91 2.18
CA ALA A 227 7.04 -11.28 3.47
C ALA A 227 7.20 -12.31 4.58
N CYS A 228 6.30 -13.29 4.68
CA CYS A 228 6.39 -14.38 5.66
C CYS A 228 7.64 -15.24 5.44
N LEU A 229 7.98 -15.55 4.19
CA LEU A 229 9.16 -16.34 3.84
C LEU A 229 10.46 -15.60 4.24
N VAL A 230 10.58 -14.33 3.88
CA VAL A 230 11.74 -13.49 4.27
C VAL A 230 11.90 -13.48 5.78
N LEU A 231 10.80 -13.28 6.51
CA LEU A 231 10.84 -13.22 7.97
C LEU A 231 11.20 -14.56 8.62
N ARG A 232 10.80 -15.69 8.01
CA ARG A 232 11.16 -17.03 8.50
C ARG A 232 12.67 -17.30 8.45
N PHE A 233 13.37 -16.72 7.47
CA PHE A 233 14.82 -16.85 7.32
C PHE A 233 15.62 -15.73 8.00
N MET A 234 14.95 -14.77 8.61
CA MET A 234 15.61 -13.64 9.23
C MET A 234 16.29 -14.05 10.56
N PRO A 235 17.51 -13.57 10.85
CA PRO A 235 18.20 -13.90 12.09
C PRO A 235 17.39 -13.54 13.34
N LYS A 236 17.40 -14.41 14.36
CA LYS A 236 16.65 -14.24 15.63
C LYS A 236 16.97 -12.92 16.37
N VAL A 237 18.10 -12.30 16.11
CA VAL A 237 18.49 -11.00 16.68
C VAL A 237 17.54 -9.89 16.23
N ILE A 238 17.10 -9.94 14.98
CA ILE A 238 16.12 -8.99 14.43
C ILE A 238 14.71 -9.42 14.86
N ALA A 239 14.51 -10.74 15.02
CA ALA A 239 13.22 -11.34 15.43
C ALA A 239 12.78 -10.94 16.86
N ARG A 240 13.64 -10.44 17.73
CA ARG A 240 13.28 -9.99 19.09
C ARG A 240 12.26 -8.83 19.13
N HIS A 241 12.03 -8.17 18.01
CA HIS A 241 11.09 -7.05 17.89
C HIS A 241 9.78 -7.46 17.21
N TYR A 242 9.58 -8.76 16.88
CA TYR A 242 8.37 -9.22 16.22
C TYR A 242 7.16 -9.16 17.16
N THR A 243 6.07 -8.63 16.65
CA THR A 243 4.76 -8.78 17.27
C THR A 243 4.15 -10.18 17.06
N VAL A 244 4.81 -11.00 16.23
CA VAL A 244 4.38 -12.37 15.89
C VAL A 244 5.50 -13.34 16.26
N THR A 245 5.23 -14.20 17.22
CA THR A 245 6.05 -15.39 17.50
C THR A 245 5.62 -16.47 16.51
N PHE A 246 6.46 -16.73 15.48
CA PHE A 246 6.30 -17.95 14.69
C PHE A 246 6.65 -19.14 15.61
N ASN A 247 5.64 -19.95 15.99
CA ASN A 247 5.90 -21.20 16.66
C ASN A 247 6.68 -22.08 15.69
N HIS A 248 7.93 -22.34 16.02
CA HIS A 248 8.73 -23.36 15.38
C HIS A 248 8.32 -24.71 15.98
N GLU A 249 7.35 -25.38 15.39
CA GLU A 249 7.17 -26.83 15.49
C GLU A 249 7.92 -27.50 14.34
#